data_00427326502457270ab115575b5592b8
#
_entry.id   00427326502457270ab115575b5592b8
#
_cell.length_a   1.000
_cell.length_b   1.000
_cell.length_c   1.000
_cell.angle_alpha   90.00
_cell.angle_beta   90.00
_cell.angle_gamma   90.00
#
_symmetry.space_group_name_H-M   'P 1'
#
loop_
_entity.id
_entity.type
_entity.pdbx_description
1 polymer ?
#
loop_
_entity_poly.entity_id
_entity_poly.type
_entity_poly.pdbx_seq_one_letter_code
_entity_poly.pdbx_strand_id
1 'polypeptide(L)' 'HIAFDVDDIEKEIKRLQKEGFNLIHKKPKKGADDKLIAFLHPKSTNGVLIELCQDRPNKE' A
#
# COMPACT_ATOMS: atom_id res chain seq x y z
N HIS A 1 6.39 2.29 11.96
CA HIS A 1 6.03 2.54 10.56
C HIS A 1 4.79 3.42 10.48
N ILE A 2 4.49 3.91 9.28
CA ILE A 2 3.37 4.80 9.06
C ILE A 2 2.41 4.14 8.10
N ALA A 3 1.13 4.14 8.42
CA ALA A 3 0.10 3.56 7.57
C ALA A 3 -0.81 4.66 7.06
N PHE A 4 -1.11 4.61 5.76
CA PHE A 4 -2.02 5.55 5.13
C PHE A 4 -3.22 4.82 4.58
N ASP A 5 -4.40 5.35 4.82
CA ASP A 5 -5.61 4.83 4.19
C ASP A 5 -5.74 5.41 2.81
N VAL A 6 -6.00 4.55 1.84
CA VAL A 6 -6.17 4.98 0.45
C VAL A 6 -7.48 4.43 -0.08
N ASP A 7 -8.02 5.09 -1.09
CA ASP A 7 -9.30 4.69 -1.68
C ASP A 7 -9.15 3.55 -2.67
N ASP A 8 -8.05 3.53 -3.43
CA ASP A 8 -7.84 2.53 -4.46
C ASP A 8 -6.37 2.14 -4.42
N ILE A 9 -6.08 1.06 -3.71
CA ILE A 9 -4.70 0.70 -3.44
C ILE A 9 -3.95 0.28 -4.70
N GLU A 10 -4.62 -0.37 -5.64
CA GLU A 10 -3.96 -0.76 -6.88
C GLU A 10 -3.55 0.44 -7.70
N LYS A 11 -4.39 1.44 -7.73
CA LYS A 11 -4.10 2.66 -8.43
C LYS A 11 -2.94 3.41 -7.78
N GLU A 12 -2.92 3.43 -6.46
CA GLU A 12 -1.84 4.08 -5.72
C GLU A 12 -0.51 3.36 -5.93
N ILE A 13 -0.54 2.04 -5.95
CA ILE A 13 0.68 1.29 -6.20
C ILE A 13 1.24 1.66 -7.57
N LYS A 14 0.40 1.69 -8.58
CA LYS A 14 0.86 2.03 -9.93
C LYS A 14 1.39 3.45 -10.00
N ARG A 15 0.72 4.38 -9.33
CA ARG A 15 1.14 5.76 -9.32
C ARG A 15 2.52 5.90 -8.66
N LEU A 16 2.70 5.23 -7.53
CA LEU A 16 3.96 5.34 -6.81
C LEU A 16 5.10 4.67 -7.55
N GLN A 17 4.82 3.56 -8.22
CA GLN A 17 5.84 2.93 -9.05
C GLN A 17 6.30 3.86 -10.16
N LYS A 18 5.36 4.59 -10.75
CA LYS A 18 5.71 5.55 -11.78
C LYS A 18 6.56 6.68 -11.23
N GLU A 19 6.34 7.04 -9.98
CA GLU A 19 7.11 8.11 -9.33
C GLU A 19 8.47 7.62 -8.85
N GLY A 20 8.77 6.35 -9.00
CA GLY A 20 10.07 5.82 -8.64
C GLY A 20 10.16 5.14 -7.29
N PHE A 21 9.03 4.96 -6.62
CA PHE A 21 9.04 4.25 -5.34
C PHE A 21 9.10 2.75 -5.56
N ASN A 22 9.85 2.07 -4.72
CA ASN A 22 9.93 0.62 -4.74
C ASN A 22 8.90 0.04 -3.79
N LEU A 23 8.11 -0.89 -4.28
CA LEU A 23 7.09 -1.54 -3.47
C LEU A 23 7.62 -2.90 -3.04
N ILE A 24 7.45 -3.25 -1.77
CA ILE A 24 7.75 -4.58 -1.30
C ILE A 24 6.75 -5.55 -1.92
N HIS A 25 5.49 -5.14 -1.98
CA HIS A 25 4.45 -5.94 -2.60
C HIS A 25 3.94 -5.20 -3.82
N LYS A 26 4.11 -5.79 -4.99
CA LYS A 26 3.64 -5.19 -6.23
C LYS A 26 2.14 -5.31 -6.38
N LYS A 27 1.53 -6.23 -5.66
CA LYS A 27 0.09 -6.39 -5.64
C LYS A 27 -0.37 -6.31 -4.22
N PRO A 28 -1.57 -5.79 -3.97
CA PRO A 28 -2.09 -5.75 -2.62
C PRO A 28 -2.29 -7.14 -2.06
N LYS A 29 -2.10 -7.28 -0.78
CA LYS A 29 -2.35 -8.55 -0.12
C LYS A 29 -3.33 -8.32 1.01
N LYS A 30 -3.93 -9.39 1.48
CA LYS A 30 -4.88 -9.29 2.58
C LYS A 30 -4.16 -9.04 3.88
N GLY A 31 -4.61 -8.07 4.62
CA GLY A 31 -4.11 -7.80 5.95
C GLY A 31 -5.19 -8.04 6.98
N ALA A 32 -4.98 -7.53 8.17
CA ALA A 32 -5.94 -7.67 9.25
C ALA A 32 -7.23 -6.94 8.93
N ASP A 33 -8.31 -7.35 9.54
CA ASP A 33 -9.61 -6.69 9.42
C ASP A 33 -10.08 -6.56 7.98
N ASP A 34 -9.77 -7.57 7.19
CA ASP A 34 -10.27 -7.62 5.83
C ASP A 34 -9.78 -6.46 4.96
N LYS A 35 -8.68 -5.86 5.33
CA LYS A 35 -8.10 -4.77 4.54
C LYS A 35 -7.17 -5.32 3.49
N LEU A 36 -6.98 -4.53 2.44
CA LEU A 36 -5.91 -4.78 1.49
C LEU A 36 -4.73 -3.90 1.88
N ILE A 37 -3.55 -4.46 1.85
CA ILE A 37 -2.36 -3.71 2.25
C ILE A 37 -1.23 -3.90 1.26
N ALA A 38 -0.33 -2.93 1.25
CA ALA A 38 0.91 -3.03 0.50
C ALA A 38 1.95 -2.15 1.19
N PHE A 39 3.20 -2.55 1.15
CA PHE A 39 4.27 -1.80 1.80
C PHE A 39 5.22 -1.22 0.78
N LEU A 40 5.63 0.01 1.01
CA LEU A 40 6.72 0.61 0.26
C LEU A 40 8.03 0.23 0.92
N HIS A 41 9.04 -0.05 0.09
CA HIS A 41 10.35 -0.39 0.62
C HIS A 41 10.98 0.84 1.28
N PRO A 42 11.55 0.68 2.48
CA PRO A 42 12.14 1.84 3.18
C PRO A 42 13.24 2.54 2.42
N LYS A 43 13.84 1.86 1.45
CA LYS A 43 14.84 2.46 0.61
C LYS A 43 14.31 3.67 -0.14
N SER A 44 13.04 3.65 -0.52
CA SER A 44 12.42 4.75 -1.26
C SER A 44 11.83 5.81 -0.37
N THR A 45 11.79 5.58 0.94
CA THR A 45 11.09 6.46 1.86
C THR A 45 11.98 6.91 3.00
N ASN A 46 13.28 7.03 2.70
CA ASN A 46 14.25 7.54 3.66
C ASN A 46 14.30 6.72 4.95
N GLY A 47 14.15 5.41 4.81
CA GLY A 47 14.29 4.50 5.95
C GLY A 47 13.01 4.26 6.73
N VAL A 48 11.89 4.83 6.30
CA VAL A 48 10.62 4.66 7.01
C VAL A 48 9.77 3.64 6.28
N LEU A 49 9.27 2.66 7.01
CA LEU A 49 8.36 1.68 6.42
C LEU A 49 6.99 2.32 6.29
N ILE A 50 6.49 2.39 5.07
CA ILE A 50 5.19 2.99 4.77
C ILE A 50 4.24 1.91 4.31
N GLU A 51 3.06 1.88 4.90
CA GLU A 51 2.04 0.92 4.56
C GLU A 51 0.85 1.62 3.92
N LEU A 52 0.34 1.07 2.83
CA LEU A 52 -0.90 1.53 2.23
C LEU A 52 -2.00 0.57 2.64
N CYS A 53 -3.12 1.10 3.07
CA CYS A 53 -4.25 0.29 3.53
C CYS A 53 -5.51 0.72 2.81
N GLN A 54 -6.28 -0.24 2.38
CA GLN A 54 -7.59 0.04 1.79
C GLN A 54 -8.61 -0.85 2.45
N ASP A 55 -9.68 -0.26 2.95
CA ASP A 55 -10.80 -1.04 3.46
C ASP A 55 -11.47 -1.71 2.29
N ARG A 56 -11.69 -3.01 2.38
CA ARG A 56 -12.40 -3.70 1.32
C ARG A 56 -13.86 -3.32 1.37
N PRO A 57 -14.47 -3.11 0.21
CA PRO A 57 -15.88 -2.80 0.20
C PRO A 57 -16.64 -3.93 0.82
N ASN A 58 -17.63 -3.58 1.57
CA ASN A 58 -18.46 -4.58 2.15
C ASN A 58 -19.33 -5.13 1.07
N LYS A 59 -19.30 -6.41 0.86
CA LYS A 59 -20.04 -6.88 -0.12
C LYS A 59 -21.18 -7.41 0.30
N GLU A 60 -21.84 -7.19 0.54
CA GLU A 60 -22.87 -7.66 0.92
C GLU A 60 -23.39 -8.29 0.25
#